data_a39abaf9dfb34a918149a867679bcdc3
#
_entry.id   a39abaf9dfb34a918149a867679bcdc3
#
_cell.length_a   1.000
_cell.length_b   1.000
_cell.length_c   1.000
_cell.angle_alpha   90.00
_cell.angle_beta   90.00
_cell.angle_gamma   90.00
#
_symmetry.space_group_name_H-M   'P 1'
#
loop_
_entity.id
_entity.type
_entity.pdbx_description
1 polymer ?
#
loop_
_entity_poly.entity_id
_entity_poly.type
_entity_poly.pdbx_seq_one_letter_code
_entity_poly.pdbx_strand_id
1 'polypeptide(L)'
;MKIPFISKGSKNVIPLVRLVGTIATGGGRQKNLNLAGVEEALEKAFEMEKAPAVALSINSPGGSPVQSHLIYRKIRYLSKQHNKPVLAFVEDVAASGGYMIAIAGDEIIADESSIIGSIGVVMASFGFDKLIKEYGVDRRVYTAGKNKVTLDPFLPEDEKAVEHLKALQLDIHAHFIDLVEMRRRKLVDPDENEIFTGKFWTGRPAKQLGLIDGIGSLEESIKNRFGEKAKIKLMNPPKKSPFDLLSSKLEPADIANGITEALEGYALKKGAGL
;
A
#
# COMPACT_ATOMS: atom_id res chain seq x y z
N MET A 1 -18.99 -15.63 -2.44
CA MET A 1 -19.74 -15.60 -1.17
C MET A 1 -20.65 -14.38 -1.22
N LYS A 2 -21.99 -14.54 -1.10
CA LYS A 2 -22.91 -13.39 -1.08
C LYS A 2 -22.77 -12.72 0.29
N ILE A 3 -22.37 -11.45 0.35
CA ILE A 3 -22.31 -10.69 1.59
C ILE A 3 -23.75 -10.47 2.07
N PRO A 4 -24.12 -10.91 3.28
CA PRO A 4 -25.50 -10.78 3.74
C PRO A 4 -25.91 -9.33 3.92
N PHE A 5 -27.12 -8.98 3.45
CA PHE A 5 -27.80 -7.72 3.79
C PHE A 5 -28.19 -7.77 5.27
N ILE A 6 -27.54 -6.95 6.08
CA ILE A 6 -27.81 -6.88 7.52
C ILE A 6 -28.89 -5.82 7.79
N SER A 7 -29.77 -6.13 8.74
CA SER A 7 -30.95 -5.31 9.06
C SER A 7 -30.64 -3.85 9.38
N LYS A 8 -31.44 -2.94 8.86
CA LYS A 8 -31.35 -1.46 8.93
C LYS A 8 -31.41 -0.83 10.35
N GLY A 9 -31.15 -1.56 11.42
CA GLY A 9 -31.35 -1.05 12.78
C GLY A 9 -30.15 -1.07 13.74
N SER A 10 -29.08 -1.81 13.44
CA SER A 10 -27.92 -1.94 14.34
C SER A 10 -26.87 -0.87 14.09
N LYS A 11 -26.24 -0.35 15.15
CA LYS A 11 -25.05 0.50 15.04
C LYS A 11 -23.86 -0.39 14.64
N ASN A 12 -23.72 -0.68 13.35
CA ASN A 12 -22.61 -1.48 12.84
C ASN A 12 -21.32 -0.69 12.91
N VAL A 13 -20.30 -1.24 13.53
CA VAL A 13 -18.94 -0.67 13.51
C VAL A 13 -18.09 -1.49 12.56
N ILE A 14 -17.58 -0.86 11.51
CA ILE A 14 -16.75 -1.48 10.49
C ILE A 14 -15.29 -1.10 10.79
N PRO A 15 -14.44 -2.06 11.16
CA PRO A 15 -13.01 -1.81 11.29
C PRO A 15 -12.40 -1.51 9.94
N LEU A 16 -11.59 -0.46 9.88
CA LEU A 16 -10.86 -0.01 8.70
C LEU A 16 -9.36 -0.14 8.95
N VAL A 17 -8.65 -0.84 8.07
CA VAL A 17 -7.19 -0.85 8.04
C VAL A 17 -6.71 -0.08 6.81
N ARG A 18 -5.86 0.93 7.00
CA ARG A 18 -5.23 1.69 5.90
C ARG A 18 -3.91 1.05 5.50
N LEU A 19 -3.77 0.79 4.20
CA LEU A 19 -2.62 0.17 3.55
C LEU A 19 -2.04 1.18 2.55
N VAL A 20 -1.14 2.03 3.03
CA VAL A 20 -0.70 3.24 2.30
C VAL A 20 0.82 3.25 2.14
N GLY A 21 1.28 3.61 0.95
CA GLY A 21 2.68 3.83 0.60
C GLY A 21 3.31 2.73 -0.23
N THR A 22 4.60 2.90 -0.52
CA THR A 22 5.41 1.92 -1.25
C THR A 22 5.60 0.65 -0.42
N ILE A 23 5.46 -0.51 -1.04
CA ILE A 23 5.62 -1.79 -0.37
C ILE A 23 7.10 -2.19 -0.38
N ALA A 24 7.73 -2.20 0.80
CA ALA A 24 9.15 -2.58 0.93
C ALA A 24 9.49 -3.06 2.35
N THR A 25 10.51 -3.90 2.46
CA THR A 25 11.17 -4.26 3.73
C THR A 25 12.19 -3.19 4.10
N GLY A 26 12.26 -2.87 5.37
CA GLY A 26 13.22 -1.89 5.89
C GLY A 26 12.62 -0.50 6.04
N GLY A 27 13.10 0.22 7.06
CA GLY A 27 12.63 1.52 7.44
C GLY A 27 13.72 2.56 7.27
N GLY A 28 13.55 3.44 6.27
CA GLY A 28 14.14 4.76 6.30
C GLY A 28 13.22 5.75 7.02
N ARG A 29 13.42 7.04 6.80
CA ARG A 29 12.50 8.10 7.27
C ARG A 29 11.07 7.94 6.74
N GLN A 30 10.87 7.30 5.59
CA GLN A 30 9.54 6.94 5.06
C GLN A 30 9.10 5.58 5.61
N LYS A 31 7.88 5.55 6.15
CA LYS A 31 7.26 4.31 6.61
C LYS A 31 6.77 3.53 5.40
N ASN A 32 7.52 2.52 5.01
CA ASN A 32 7.11 1.59 3.97
C ASN A 32 5.95 0.70 4.45
N LEU A 33 5.08 0.34 3.51
CA LEU A 33 4.04 -0.65 3.75
C LEU A 33 4.68 -2.05 3.73
N ASN A 34 4.53 -2.79 4.80
CA ASN A 34 4.96 -4.19 4.92
C ASN A 34 4.09 -4.94 5.93
N LEU A 35 4.18 -6.27 5.94
CA LEU A 35 3.35 -7.08 6.82
C LEU A 35 3.55 -6.73 8.30
N ALA A 36 4.79 -6.61 8.75
CA ALA A 36 5.09 -6.33 10.17
C ALA A 36 4.47 -5.00 10.66
N GLY A 37 4.37 -4.01 9.76
CA GLY A 37 3.78 -2.71 10.09
C GLY A 37 2.26 -2.70 10.18
N VAL A 38 1.56 -3.69 9.59
CA VAL A 38 0.10 -3.71 9.52
C VAL A 38 -0.54 -4.94 10.18
N GLU A 39 0.26 -5.95 10.54
CA GLU A 39 -0.22 -7.23 11.05
C GLU A 39 -1.12 -7.08 12.28
N GLU A 40 -0.67 -6.35 13.29
CA GLU A 40 -1.43 -6.11 14.52
C GLU A 40 -2.78 -5.42 14.24
N ALA A 41 -2.81 -4.46 13.31
CA ALA A 41 -4.04 -3.77 12.94
C ALA A 41 -5.02 -4.69 12.19
N LEU A 42 -4.49 -5.57 11.32
CA LEU A 42 -5.29 -6.58 10.64
C LEU A 42 -5.90 -7.56 11.67
N GLU A 43 -5.11 -8.09 12.58
CA GLU A 43 -5.60 -9.01 13.62
C GLU A 43 -6.71 -8.37 14.45
N LYS A 44 -6.48 -7.19 15.01
CA LYS A 44 -7.49 -6.44 15.77
C LYS A 44 -8.76 -6.15 14.98
N ALA A 45 -8.64 -5.89 13.66
CA ALA A 45 -9.79 -5.65 12.81
C ALA A 45 -10.66 -6.91 12.67
N PHE A 46 -10.04 -8.07 12.45
CA PHE A 46 -10.76 -9.32 12.30
C PHE A 46 -11.29 -9.88 13.63
N GLU A 47 -10.64 -9.61 14.75
CA GLU A 47 -11.07 -10.00 16.09
C GLU A 47 -12.32 -9.24 16.59
N MET A 48 -12.71 -8.14 15.97
CA MET A 48 -13.91 -7.39 16.34
C MET A 48 -15.19 -8.22 16.09
N GLU A 49 -15.60 -9.08 17.03
CA GLU A 49 -16.68 -10.08 16.89
C GLU A 49 -17.95 -9.53 16.24
N LYS A 50 -18.40 -8.33 16.65
CA LYS A 50 -19.63 -7.72 16.15
C LYS A 50 -19.49 -7.00 14.80
N ALA A 51 -18.30 -6.98 14.22
CA ALA A 51 -18.09 -6.36 12.92
C ALA A 51 -18.59 -7.29 11.80
N PRO A 52 -19.51 -6.82 10.94
CA PRO A 52 -20.07 -7.66 9.87
C PRO A 52 -19.11 -7.84 8.69
N ALA A 53 -18.08 -7.02 8.59
CA ALA A 53 -17.05 -7.04 7.55
C ALA A 53 -15.80 -6.31 8.05
N VAL A 54 -14.69 -6.49 7.35
CA VAL A 54 -13.47 -5.68 7.50
C VAL A 54 -13.27 -4.84 6.25
N ALA A 55 -13.02 -3.54 6.41
CA ALA A 55 -12.70 -2.63 5.33
C ALA A 55 -11.19 -2.41 5.25
N LEU A 56 -10.66 -2.38 4.03
CA LEU A 56 -9.28 -2.00 3.72
C LEU A 56 -9.32 -0.73 2.88
N SER A 57 -8.57 0.29 3.24
CA SER A 57 -8.33 1.47 2.39
C SER A 57 -6.92 1.33 1.83
N ILE A 58 -6.80 1.34 0.51
CA ILE A 58 -5.56 1.03 -0.19
C ILE A 58 -5.13 2.23 -1.02
N ASN A 59 -3.90 2.70 -0.78
CA ASN A 59 -3.26 3.73 -1.57
C ASN A 59 -1.78 3.37 -1.74
N SER A 60 -1.47 2.53 -2.72
CA SER A 60 -0.14 1.97 -2.92
C SER A 60 0.20 1.76 -4.40
N PRO A 61 1.35 2.29 -4.87
CA PRO A 61 1.85 2.01 -6.21
C PRO A 61 2.44 0.59 -6.35
N GLY A 62 2.52 -0.17 -5.26
CA GLY A 62 3.16 -1.48 -5.23
C GLY A 62 4.57 -1.43 -4.65
N GLY A 63 5.40 -2.39 -5.08
CA GLY A 63 6.77 -2.58 -4.60
C GLY A 63 7.13 -4.05 -4.43
N SER A 64 7.68 -4.46 -3.30
CA SER A 64 8.14 -5.83 -3.04
C SER A 64 7.06 -6.89 -3.28
N PRO A 65 7.25 -7.81 -4.25
CA PRO A 65 6.28 -8.88 -4.52
C PRO A 65 6.02 -9.75 -3.29
N VAL A 66 7.07 -10.08 -2.54
CA VAL A 66 6.96 -10.94 -1.35
C VAL A 66 6.13 -10.26 -0.26
N GLN A 67 6.39 -8.98 0.04
CA GLN A 67 5.62 -8.27 1.07
C GLN A 67 4.15 -8.10 0.65
N SER A 68 3.89 -7.83 -0.62
CA SER A 68 2.53 -7.75 -1.18
C SER A 68 1.78 -9.07 -0.98
N HIS A 69 2.42 -10.17 -1.32
CA HIS A 69 1.85 -11.52 -1.18
C HIS A 69 1.66 -11.92 0.30
N LEU A 70 2.59 -11.59 1.18
CA LEU A 70 2.45 -11.84 2.61
C LEU A 70 1.25 -11.10 3.21
N ILE A 71 1.06 -9.82 2.87
CA ILE A 71 -0.11 -9.04 3.30
C ILE A 71 -1.40 -9.65 2.72
N TYR A 72 -1.43 -9.97 1.42
CA TYR A 72 -2.55 -10.67 0.78
C TYR A 72 -2.92 -11.95 1.53
N ARG A 73 -1.94 -12.83 1.78
CA ARG A 73 -2.15 -14.10 2.48
C ARG A 73 -2.66 -13.90 3.91
N LYS A 74 -2.10 -12.95 4.65
CA LYS A 74 -2.55 -12.65 6.02
C LYS A 74 -4.01 -12.20 6.04
N ILE A 75 -4.41 -11.31 5.13
CA ILE A 75 -5.80 -10.87 5.01
C ILE A 75 -6.73 -12.05 4.69
N ARG A 76 -6.38 -12.90 3.73
CA ARG A 76 -7.20 -14.07 3.36
C ARG A 76 -7.27 -15.11 4.48
N TYR A 77 -6.17 -15.33 5.18
CA TYR A 77 -6.12 -16.23 6.33
C TYR A 77 -7.08 -15.74 7.42
N LEU A 78 -7.00 -14.49 7.83
CA LEU A 78 -7.84 -13.91 8.86
C LEU A 78 -9.32 -13.86 8.44
N SER A 79 -9.59 -13.51 7.18
CA SER A 79 -10.95 -13.53 6.61
C SER A 79 -11.59 -14.92 6.73
N LYS A 80 -10.84 -15.97 6.40
CA LYS A 80 -11.30 -17.35 6.52
C LYS A 80 -11.47 -17.77 7.98
N GLN A 81 -10.50 -17.46 8.83
CA GLN A 81 -10.49 -17.82 10.25
C GLN A 81 -11.70 -17.22 11.00
N HIS A 82 -12.00 -15.94 10.74
CA HIS A 82 -13.08 -15.22 11.40
C HIS A 82 -14.40 -15.22 10.61
N ASN A 83 -14.43 -15.88 9.45
CA ASN A 83 -15.60 -15.92 8.54
C ASN A 83 -16.15 -14.52 8.22
N LYS A 84 -15.26 -13.55 8.00
CA LYS A 84 -15.60 -12.16 7.72
C LYS A 84 -15.25 -11.76 6.30
N PRO A 85 -16.20 -11.17 5.55
CA PRO A 85 -15.92 -10.62 4.23
C PRO A 85 -15.01 -9.40 4.34
N VAL A 86 -14.22 -9.18 3.29
CA VAL A 86 -13.28 -8.08 3.15
C VAL A 86 -13.73 -7.16 2.04
N LEU A 87 -13.86 -5.88 2.35
CA LEU A 87 -14.18 -4.82 1.39
C LEU A 87 -12.93 -3.97 1.15
N ALA A 88 -12.40 -4.00 -0.06
CA ALA A 88 -11.24 -3.20 -0.44
C ALA A 88 -11.70 -1.90 -1.11
N PHE A 89 -11.22 -0.78 -0.62
CA PHE A 89 -11.47 0.55 -1.16
C PHE A 89 -10.15 1.12 -1.63
N VAL A 90 -10.07 1.45 -2.92
CA VAL A 90 -8.88 2.08 -3.49
C VAL A 90 -9.05 3.59 -3.42
N GLU A 91 -8.04 4.26 -2.84
CA GLU A 91 -7.92 5.72 -2.84
C GLU A 91 -7.30 6.16 -4.19
N ASP A 92 -6.15 6.80 -4.24
CA ASP A 92 -5.54 7.27 -5.50
C ASP A 92 -5.06 6.11 -6.38
N VAL A 93 -4.46 5.07 -5.78
CA VAL A 93 -3.80 4.00 -6.54
C VAL A 93 -3.81 2.64 -5.82
N ALA A 94 -4.10 1.60 -6.58
CA ALA A 94 -3.78 0.22 -6.26
C ALA A 94 -3.15 -0.43 -7.49
N ALA A 95 -1.83 -0.28 -7.63
CA ALA A 95 -1.08 -0.74 -8.80
C ALA A 95 -0.03 -1.78 -8.40
N SER A 96 0.27 -2.75 -9.30
CA SER A 96 1.28 -3.79 -9.06
C SER A 96 1.04 -4.51 -7.73
N GLY A 97 2.01 -4.55 -6.82
CA GLY A 97 1.83 -5.11 -5.48
C GLY A 97 0.65 -4.52 -4.68
N GLY A 98 0.27 -3.24 -4.93
CA GLY A 98 -0.91 -2.62 -4.35
C GLY A 98 -2.20 -3.29 -4.85
N TYR A 99 -2.26 -3.64 -6.13
CA TYR A 99 -3.38 -4.39 -6.69
C TYR A 99 -3.40 -5.85 -6.18
N MET A 100 -2.22 -6.47 -6.00
CA MET A 100 -2.12 -7.78 -5.35
C MET A 100 -2.74 -7.77 -3.95
N ILE A 101 -2.58 -6.70 -3.20
CA ILE A 101 -3.25 -6.54 -1.90
C ILE A 101 -4.76 -6.30 -2.08
N ALA A 102 -5.17 -5.50 -3.07
CA ALA A 102 -6.58 -5.20 -3.31
C ALA A 102 -7.40 -6.43 -3.64
N ILE A 103 -6.86 -7.38 -4.41
CA ILE A 103 -7.53 -8.65 -4.73
C ILE A 103 -7.70 -9.58 -3.51
N ALA A 104 -7.13 -9.26 -2.35
CA ALA A 104 -7.49 -9.92 -1.10
C ALA A 104 -8.94 -9.58 -0.68
N GLY A 105 -9.51 -8.48 -1.16
CA GLY A 105 -10.92 -8.13 -0.98
C GLY A 105 -11.86 -9.11 -1.66
N ASP A 106 -13.00 -9.34 -1.05
CA ASP A 106 -14.11 -10.07 -1.68
C ASP A 106 -14.90 -9.16 -2.61
N GLU A 107 -14.76 -7.86 -2.43
CA GLU A 107 -15.23 -6.80 -3.30
C GLU A 107 -14.22 -5.67 -3.32
N ILE A 108 -13.97 -5.10 -4.50
CA ILE A 108 -13.06 -3.97 -4.72
C ILE A 108 -13.86 -2.79 -5.26
N ILE A 109 -13.81 -1.68 -4.55
CA ILE A 109 -14.46 -0.42 -4.90
C ILE A 109 -13.39 0.64 -5.06
N ALA A 110 -13.49 1.47 -6.09
CA ALA A 110 -12.52 2.51 -6.37
C ALA A 110 -13.23 3.82 -6.78
N ASP A 111 -12.54 4.94 -6.69
CA ASP A 111 -12.97 6.17 -7.35
C ASP A 111 -12.83 6.04 -8.87
N GLU A 112 -13.56 6.86 -9.62
CA GLU A 112 -13.49 6.86 -11.09
C GLU A 112 -12.09 7.16 -11.61
N SER A 113 -11.32 7.95 -10.86
CA SER A 113 -9.97 8.41 -11.18
C SER A 113 -8.86 7.55 -10.55
N SER A 114 -9.19 6.61 -9.68
CA SER A 114 -8.19 5.71 -9.07
C SER A 114 -7.44 4.93 -10.13
N ILE A 115 -6.14 4.77 -9.96
CA ILE A 115 -5.28 3.97 -10.85
C ILE A 115 -5.25 2.50 -10.40
N ILE A 116 -5.63 1.60 -11.30
CA ILE A 116 -5.81 0.17 -11.02
C ILE A 116 -5.00 -0.66 -12.02
N GLY A 117 -4.40 -1.77 -11.59
CA GLY A 117 -3.74 -2.73 -12.48
C GLY A 117 -2.23 -2.75 -12.33
N SER A 118 -1.49 -2.50 -13.40
CA SER A 118 -0.01 -2.66 -13.43
C SER A 118 0.39 -4.08 -13.00
N ILE A 119 -0.31 -5.09 -13.58
CA ILE A 119 -0.04 -6.51 -13.31
C ILE A 119 1.18 -6.92 -14.14
N GLY A 120 2.34 -6.74 -13.55
CA GLY A 120 3.64 -6.96 -14.19
C GLY A 120 4.78 -6.90 -13.19
N VAL A 121 5.98 -7.25 -13.65
CA VAL A 121 7.21 -7.23 -12.87
C VAL A 121 8.26 -6.41 -13.61
N VAL A 122 8.86 -5.45 -12.93
CA VAL A 122 9.95 -4.65 -13.47
C VAL A 122 11.17 -4.74 -12.55
N MET A 123 12.34 -4.83 -13.16
CA MET A 123 13.63 -4.61 -12.51
C MET A 123 14.40 -3.61 -13.37
N ALA A 124 14.83 -2.52 -12.78
CA ALA A 124 15.56 -1.47 -13.46
C ALA A 124 16.91 -1.24 -12.76
N SER A 125 17.97 -1.04 -13.54
CA SER A 125 19.31 -0.73 -13.07
C SER A 125 19.98 0.26 -14.03
N PHE A 126 21.13 0.77 -13.62
CA PHE A 126 21.99 1.63 -14.45
C PHE A 126 23.32 0.91 -14.71
N GLY A 127 23.88 1.05 -15.91
CA GLY A 127 25.24 0.61 -16.26
C GLY A 127 26.20 1.78 -16.20
N PHE A 128 27.25 1.66 -15.38
CA PHE A 128 28.31 2.66 -15.21
C PHE A 128 29.70 2.15 -15.63
N ASP A 129 29.79 0.99 -16.28
CA ASP A 129 31.04 0.35 -16.67
C ASP A 129 31.90 1.23 -17.59
N LYS A 130 31.27 1.92 -18.55
CA LYS A 130 31.95 2.86 -19.46
C LYS A 130 32.38 4.12 -18.75
N LEU A 131 31.52 4.65 -17.88
CA LEU A 131 31.79 5.88 -17.13
C LEU A 131 33.03 5.72 -16.24
N ILE A 132 33.10 4.66 -15.44
CA ILE A 132 34.24 4.45 -14.53
C ILE A 132 35.53 4.23 -15.29
N LYS A 133 35.50 3.57 -16.45
CA LYS A 133 36.69 3.40 -17.33
C LYS A 133 37.20 4.73 -17.86
N GLU A 134 36.32 5.63 -18.29
CA GLU A 134 36.69 6.96 -18.77
C GLU A 134 37.43 7.79 -17.72
N TYR A 135 37.06 7.61 -16.44
CA TYR A 135 37.70 8.28 -15.31
C TYR A 135 38.87 7.50 -14.69
N GLY A 136 39.32 6.40 -15.33
CA GLY A 136 40.45 5.58 -14.85
C GLY A 136 40.20 4.87 -13.54
N VAL A 137 38.95 4.56 -13.19
CA VAL A 137 38.55 3.84 -11.98
C VAL A 137 38.46 2.35 -12.26
N ASP A 138 39.24 1.54 -11.52
CA ASP A 138 39.22 0.07 -11.58
C ASP A 138 38.20 -0.49 -10.58
N ARG A 139 37.19 -1.21 -11.06
CA ARG A 139 36.27 -1.99 -10.24
C ARG A 139 36.90 -3.36 -9.92
N ARG A 140 37.23 -3.60 -8.68
CA ARG A 140 37.84 -4.87 -8.21
C ARG A 140 36.82 -5.66 -7.40
N VAL A 141 36.48 -6.85 -7.88
CA VAL A 141 35.49 -7.72 -7.24
C VAL A 141 36.10 -9.10 -7.00
N TYR A 142 36.01 -9.56 -5.78
CA TYR A 142 36.50 -10.88 -5.36
C TYR A 142 35.31 -11.69 -4.83
N THR A 143 34.96 -12.81 -5.50
CA THR A 143 33.78 -13.61 -5.15
C THR A 143 34.11 -15.10 -5.08
N ALA A 144 33.37 -15.80 -4.26
CA ALA A 144 33.25 -17.25 -4.30
C ALA A 144 31.84 -17.60 -4.80
N GLY A 145 31.78 -18.31 -5.96
CA GLY A 145 30.54 -18.62 -6.70
C GLY A 145 30.42 -17.82 -7.99
N LYS A 146 30.23 -18.52 -9.11
CA LYS A 146 30.24 -17.95 -10.47
C LYS A 146 29.22 -16.83 -10.68
N ASN A 147 28.04 -16.96 -10.08
CA ASN A 147 26.90 -16.04 -10.28
C ASN A 147 26.69 -15.10 -9.08
N LYS A 148 27.73 -14.86 -8.27
CA LYS A 148 27.59 -14.06 -7.06
C LYS A 148 27.53 -12.56 -7.35
N VAL A 149 28.01 -12.14 -8.51
CA VAL A 149 27.99 -10.75 -8.99
C VAL A 149 27.09 -10.68 -10.21
N THR A 150 25.81 -10.77 -9.96
CA THR A 150 24.80 -10.57 -10.99
C THR A 150 24.32 -9.11 -10.93
N LEU A 151 24.29 -8.41 -12.07
CA LEU A 151 23.86 -7.01 -12.17
C LEU A 151 24.72 -5.99 -11.39
N ASP A 152 26.02 -6.20 -11.28
CA ASP A 152 26.91 -5.14 -10.80
C ASP A 152 26.90 -3.98 -11.82
N PRO A 153 26.43 -2.79 -11.47
CA PRO A 153 26.29 -1.68 -12.40
C PRO A 153 27.64 -1.14 -12.92
N PHE A 154 28.74 -1.57 -12.35
CA PHE A 154 30.09 -1.15 -12.74
C PHE A 154 30.83 -2.19 -13.58
N LEU A 155 30.18 -3.30 -13.92
CA LEU A 155 30.68 -4.30 -14.85
C LEU A 155 29.83 -4.31 -16.13
N PRO A 156 30.39 -4.76 -17.27
CA PRO A 156 29.62 -5.01 -18.46
C PRO A 156 28.48 -6.00 -18.18
N GLU A 157 27.37 -5.81 -18.88
CA GLU A 157 26.22 -6.69 -18.73
C GLU A 157 26.53 -8.12 -19.23
N ASP A 158 26.17 -9.12 -18.45
CA ASP A 158 26.31 -10.54 -18.81
C ASP A 158 24.97 -11.07 -19.32
N GLU A 159 24.92 -11.49 -20.59
CA GLU A 159 23.72 -12.02 -21.23
C GLU A 159 23.09 -13.18 -20.46
N LYS A 160 23.90 -14.10 -19.92
CA LYS A 160 23.40 -15.24 -19.13
C LYS A 160 22.76 -14.81 -17.81
N ALA A 161 23.34 -13.79 -17.17
CA ALA A 161 22.76 -13.19 -15.98
C ALA A 161 21.41 -12.54 -16.30
N VAL A 162 21.31 -11.83 -17.44
CA VAL A 162 20.06 -11.22 -17.92
C VAL A 162 19.00 -12.29 -18.22
N GLU A 163 19.36 -13.37 -18.92
CA GLU A 163 18.42 -14.48 -19.18
C GLU A 163 17.89 -15.09 -17.87
N HIS A 164 18.77 -15.33 -16.91
CA HIS A 164 18.37 -15.85 -15.60
C HIS A 164 17.41 -14.89 -14.88
N LEU A 165 17.67 -13.58 -14.90
CA LEU A 165 16.81 -12.58 -14.28
C LEU A 165 15.43 -12.50 -14.97
N LYS A 166 15.40 -12.55 -16.31
CA LYS A 166 14.14 -12.60 -17.07
C LYS A 166 13.32 -13.83 -16.68
N ALA A 167 13.96 -14.99 -16.52
CA ALA A 167 13.28 -16.20 -16.06
C ALA A 167 12.65 -16.03 -14.66
N LEU A 168 13.39 -15.42 -13.70
CA LEU A 168 12.84 -15.10 -12.37
C LEU A 168 11.68 -14.11 -12.43
N GLN A 169 11.78 -13.08 -13.29
CA GLN A 169 10.69 -12.12 -13.47
C GLN A 169 9.43 -12.78 -14.03
N LEU A 170 9.57 -13.67 -15.01
CA LEU A 170 8.45 -14.41 -15.59
C LEU A 170 7.78 -15.33 -14.56
N ASP A 171 8.56 -15.99 -13.70
CA ASP A 171 8.03 -16.84 -12.63
C ASP A 171 7.21 -16.02 -11.61
N ILE A 172 7.75 -14.87 -11.16
CA ILE A 172 7.04 -13.96 -10.26
C ILE A 172 5.77 -13.41 -10.93
N HIS A 173 5.84 -13.10 -12.23
CA HIS A 173 4.72 -12.57 -12.99
C HIS A 173 3.62 -13.62 -13.16
N ALA A 174 3.97 -14.86 -13.52
CA ALA A 174 3.02 -15.96 -13.61
C ALA A 174 2.28 -16.19 -12.29
N HIS A 175 3.00 -16.18 -11.16
CA HIS A 175 2.37 -16.28 -9.85
C HIS A 175 1.38 -15.12 -9.58
N PHE A 176 1.69 -13.89 -10.02
CA PHE A 176 0.77 -12.76 -9.88
C PHE A 176 -0.48 -12.94 -10.75
N ILE A 177 -0.31 -13.41 -12.00
CA ILE A 177 -1.43 -13.72 -12.91
C ILE A 177 -2.36 -14.75 -12.28
N ASP A 178 -1.82 -15.88 -11.81
CA ASP A 178 -2.59 -16.94 -11.15
C ASP A 178 -3.44 -16.41 -9.98
N LEU A 179 -2.87 -15.54 -9.17
CA LEU A 179 -3.60 -14.90 -8.05
C LEU A 179 -4.74 -14.01 -8.54
N VAL A 180 -4.51 -13.22 -9.58
CA VAL A 180 -5.53 -12.35 -10.15
C VAL A 180 -6.66 -13.18 -10.75
N GLU A 181 -6.37 -14.16 -11.59
CA GLU A 181 -7.37 -15.04 -12.20
C GLU A 181 -8.18 -15.81 -11.16
N MET A 182 -7.54 -16.31 -10.13
CA MET A 182 -8.22 -16.99 -9.02
C MET A 182 -9.22 -16.07 -8.29
N ARG A 183 -8.88 -14.79 -8.13
CA ARG A 183 -9.67 -13.82 -7.37
C ARG A 183 -10.66 -13.05 -8.24
N ARG A 184 -10.32 -12.77 -9.50
CA ARG A 184 -11.07 -11.94 -10.44
C ARG A 184 -11.68 -12.78 -11.56
N ARG A 185 -12.65 -13.64 -11.22
CA ARG A 185 -13.29 -14.61 -12.16
C ARG A 185 -14.14 -13.98 -13.27
N LYS A 186 -14.25 -12.67 -13.32
CA LYS A 186 -15.04 -11.93 -14.30
C LYS A 186 -14.19 -11.01 -15.17
N LEU A 187 -12.91 -11.33 -15.32
CA LEU A 187 -12.05 -10.61 -16.26
C LEU A 187 -12.61 -10.74 -17.68
N VAL A 188 -12.58 -9.64 -18.42
CA VAL A 188 -13.06 -9.57 -19.81
C VAL A 188 -11.85 -9.65 -20.73
N ASP A 189 -11.78 -10.71 -21.51
CA ASP A 189 -10.77 -10.96 -22.55
C ASP A 189 -9.37 -10.47 -22.14
N PRO A 190 -8.74 -11.12 -21.12
CA PRO A 190 -7.50 -10.61 -20.52
C PRO A 190 -6.37 -10.39 -21.52
N ASP A 191 -6.26 -11.23 -22.55
CA ASP A 191 -5.21 -11.14 -23.56
C ASP A 191 -5.47 -9.97 -24.53
N GLU A 192 -6.69 -9.84 -25.07
CA GLU A 192 -7.06 -8.75 -25.98
C GLU A 192 -6.97 -7.39 -25.29
N ASN A 193 -7.32 -7.32 -24.02
CA ASN A 193 -7.24 -6.10 -23.22
C ASN A 193 -5.87 -5.88 -22.58
N GLU A 194 -4.90 -6.76 -22.82
CA GLU A 194 -3.54 -6.66 -22.30
C GLU A 194 -3.47 -6.50 -20.76
N ILE A 195 -4.39 -7.17 -20.04
CA ILE A 195 -4.55 -7.03 -18.59
C ILE A 195 -3.26 -7.44 -17.84
N PHE A 196 -2.52 -8.40 -18.36
CA PHE A 196 -1.32 -8.97 -17.78
C PHE A 196 -0.01 -8.44 -18.34
N THR A 197 -0.04 -7.31 -19.06
CA THR A 197 1.17 -6.72 -19.68
C THR A 197 1.82 -5.60 -18.86
N GLY A 198 1.32 -5.34 -17.66
CA GLY A 198 1.77 -4.22 -16.84
C GLY A 198 1.01 -2.91 -17.11
N LYS A 199 0.00 -2.90 -17.97
CA LYS A 199 -0.89 -1.75 -18.17
C LYS A 199 -1.70 -1.44 -16.91
N PHE A 200 -2.19 -0.23 -16.82
CA PHE A 200 -3.06 0.26 -15.74
C PHE A 200 -4.18 1.12 -16.31
N TRP A 201 -5.25 1.24 -15.57
CA TRP A 201 -6.48 1.90 -15.98
C TRP A 201 -7.02 2.78 -14.87
N THR A 202 -7.84 3.76 -15.23
CA THR A 202 -8.68 4.45 -14.27
C THR A 202 -9.86 3.57 -13.84
N GLY A 203 -10.56 3.96 -12.78
CA GLY A 203 -11.61 3.14 -12.17
C GLY A 203 -12.70 2.66 -13.14
N ARG A 204 -13.22 3.53 -14.03
CA ARG A 204 -14.29 3.14 -14.98
C ARG A 204 -13.87 2.02 -15.93
N PRO A 205 -12.76 2.14 -16.70
CA PRO A 205 -12.26 1.05 -17.53
C PRO A 205 -11.91 -0.19 -16.70
N ALA A 206 -11.29 -0.03 -15.52
CA ALA A 206 -10.96 -1.15 -14.65
C ALA A 206 -12.21 -1.97 -14.23
N LYS A 207 -13.34 -1.29 -14.00
CA LYS A 207 -14.62 -1.96 -13.72
C LYS A 207 -15.14 -2.71 -14.94
N GLN A 208 -15.07 -2.12 -16.13
CA GLN A 208 -15.49 -2.77 -17.37
C GLN A 208 -14.67 -4.03 -17.65
N LEU A 209 -13.36 -3.99 -17.37
CA LEU A 209 -12.45 -5.12 -17.50
C LEU A 209 -12.59 -6.18 -16.39
N GLY A 210 -13.40 -5.95 -15.37
CA GLY A 210 -13.57 -6.88 -14.26
C GLY A 210 -12.47 -6.81 -13.21
N LEU A 211 -11.56 -5.83 -13.28
CA LEU A 211 -10.49 -5.65 -12.30
C LEU A 211 -11.01 -5.15 -10.95
N ILE A 212 -12.12 -4.40 -10.94
CA ILE A 212 -12.83 -3.98 -9.73
C ILE A 212 -14.34 -4.27 -9.85
N ASP A 213 -15.07 -4.19 -8.73
CA ASP A 213 -16.49 -4.54 -8.68
C ASP A 213 -17.38 -3.30 -8.73
N GLY A 214 -16.93 -2.17 -8.21
CA GLY A 214 -17.75 -0.96 -8.10
C GLY A 214 -16.95 0.33 -8.20
N ILE A 215 -17.70 1.40 -8.55
CA ILE A 215 -17.25 2.77 -8.41
C ILE A 215 -17.98 3.38 -7.21
N GLY A 216 -17.26 4.09 -6.36
CA GLY A 216 -17.82 4.75 -5.19
C GLY A 216 -16.79 5.05 -4.11
N SER A 217 -17.24 5.68 -3.04
CA SER A 217 -16.41 6.01 -1.89
C SER A 217 -16.57 4.99 -0.76
N LEU A 218 -15.59 4.95 0.14
CA LEU A 218 -15.61 4.13 1.35
C LEU A 218 -16.86 4.46 2.20
N GLU A 219 -17.09 5.74 2.47
CA GLU A 219 -18.13 6.16 3.40
C GLU A 219 -19.53 5.87 2.87
N GLU A 220 -19.79 6.22 1.61
CA GLU A 220 -21.04 5.96 0.94
C GLU A 220 -21.34 4.46 0.84
N SER A 221 -20.37 3.67 0.42
CA SER A 221 -20.51 2.22 0.28
C SER A 221 -20.81 1.54 1.62
N ILE A 222 -20.16 1.97 2.70
CA ILE A 222 -20.41 1.45 4.05
C ILE A 222 -21.82 1.83 4.53
N LYS A 223 -22.25 3.08 4.36
CA LYS A 223 -23.60 3.51 4.74
C LYS A 223 -24.69 2.79 3.94
N ASN A 224 -24.52 2.70 2.63
CA ASN A 224 -25.47 2.01 1.76
C ASN A 224 -25.64 0.53 2.14
N ARG A 225 -24.57 -0.13 2.55
CA ARG A 225 -24.58 -1.57 2.85
C ARG A 225 -24.99 -1.90 4.28
N PHE A 226 -24.52 -1.13 5.25
CA PHE A 226 -24.67 -1.43 6.68
C PHE A 226 -25.61 -0.45 7.40
N GLY A 227 -26.17 0.52 6.68
CA GLY A 227 -27.12 1.51 7.17
C GLY A 227 -26.47 2.84 7.54
N GLU A 228 -27.27 3.92 7.51
CA GLU A 228 -26.83 5.30 7.78
C GLU A 228 -26.11 5.50 9.14
N LYS A 229 -26.42 4.64 10.12
CA LYS A 229 -25.81 4.69 11.46
C LYS A 229 -24.50 3.88 11.56
N ALA A 230 -24.06 3.26 10.47
CA ALA A 230 -22.80 2.55 10.44
C ALA A 230 -21.63 3.51 10.72
N LYS A 231 -20.66 3.04 11.53
CA LYS A 231 -19.48 3.82 11.87
C LYS A 231 -18.23 3.10 11.41
N ILE A 232 -17.27 3.86 10.90
CA ILE A 232 -15.96 3.36 10.53
C ILE A 232 -15.02 3.57 11.73
N LYS A 233 -14.29 2.51 12.11
CA LYS A 233 -13.27 2.56 13.16
C LYS A 233 -11.90 2.26 12.57
N LEU A 234 -11.05 3.29 12.51
CA LEU A 234 -9.68 3.13 12.04
C LEU A 234 -8.85 2.33 13.05
N MET A 235 -8.19 1.26 12.57
CA MET A 235 -7.44 0.32 13.39
C MET A 235 -5.96 0.67 13.50
N ASN A 236 -5.40 1.38 12.50
CA ASN A 236 -4.03 1.86 12.48
C ASN A 236 -3.96 3.39 12.29
N PRO A 237 -4.45 4.17 13.26
CA PRO A 237 -4.37 5.62 13.17
C PRO A 237 -2.90 6.06 13.07
N PRO A 238 -2.60 7.14 12.34
CA PRO A 238 -1.26 7.70 12.30
C PRO A 238 -0.77 7.96 13.73
N LYS A 239 0.47 7.55 14.03
CA LYS A 239 1.06 7.88 15.34
C LYS A 239 1.18 9.39 15.43
N LYS A 240 0.55 9.98 16.43
CA LYS A 240 0.71 11.41 16.72
C LYS A 240 2.17 11.70 16.99
N SER A 241 2.73 12.68 16.31
CA SER A 241 4.06 13.20 16.63
C SER A 241 4.06 13.73 18.08
N PRO A 242 5.19 13.67 18.82
CA PRO A 242 5.31 14.37 20.08
C PRO A 242 4.94 15.85 19.98
N PHE A 243 5.20 16.47 18.83
CA PHE A 243 4.83 17.85 18.52
C PHE A 243 3.31 18.03 18.38
N ASP A 244 2.60 17.08 17.74
CA ASP A 244 1.13 17.10 17.63
C ASP A 244 0.45 16.93 19.00
N LEU A 245 1.10 16.18 19.91
CA LEU A 245 0.65 16.01 21.29
C LEU A 245 0.84 17.29 22.10
N LEU A 246 1.90 18.04 21.82
CA LEU A 246 2.18 19.32 22.48
C LEU A 246 1.25 20.42 21.96
N SER A 247 1.07 20.50 20.63
CA SER A 247 0.17 21.50 20.00
C SER A 247 -1.30 21.28 20.33
N SER A 248 -1.73 20.04 20.60
CA SER A 248 -3.12 19.75 21.01
C SER A 248 -3.43 20.11 22.47
N LYS A 249 -2.43 20.46 23.27
CA LYS A 249 -2.56 20.87 24.65
C LYS A 249 -2.35 22.39 24.88
N LEU A 250 -1.86 23.11 23.87
CA LEU A 250 -1.65 24.54 23.91
C LEU A 250 -2.83 25.23 23.23
N GLU A 251 -3.59 26.00 24.00
CA GLU A 251 -4.56 26.91 23.41
C GLU A 251 -3.83 28.02 22.66
N PRO A 252 -4.40 28.60 21.57
CA PRO A 252 -3.79 29.73 20.86
C PRO A 252 -3.44 30.91 21.80
N ALA A 253 -4.18 31.08 22.89
CA ALA A 253 -3.92 32.07 23.91
C ALA A 253 -2.62 31.80 24.68
N ASP A 254 -2.28 30.55 24.96
CA ASP A 254 -1.04 30.20 25.69
C ASP A 254 0.21 30.48 24.85
N ILE A 255 0.12 30.29 23.52
CA ILE A 255 1.20 30.61 22.59
C ILE A 255 1.40 32.13 22.49
N ALA A 256 0.30 32.91 22.42
CA ALA A 256 0.36 34.35 22.37
C ALA A 256 0.97 34.93 23.66
N ASN A 257 0.55 34.44 24.84
CA ASN A 257 1.09 34.85 26.13
C ASN A 257 2.58 34.52 26.29
N GLY A 258 3.01 33.32 25.87
CA GLY A 258 4.42 32.92 25.90
C GLY A 258 5.32 33.76 24.99
N ILE A 259 4.82 34.20 23.83
CA ILE A 259 5.55 35.12 22.92
C ILE A 259 5.65 36.51 23.57
N THR A 260 4.58 37.01 24.19
CA THR A 260 4.55 38.31 24.84
C THR A 260 5.54 38.35 26.01
N GLU A 261 5.54 37.34 26.89
CA GLU A 261 6.49 37.23 28.01
C GLU A 261 7.96 37.12 27.53
N ALA A 262 8.21 36.36 26.42
CA ALA A 262 9.55 36.25 25.84
C ALA A 262 10.04 37.58 25.25
N LEU A 263 9.15 38.37 24.63
CA LEU A 263 9.48 39.69 24.09
C LEU A 263 9.70 40.72 25.20
N GLU A 264 8.91 40.71 26.27
CA GLU A 264 9.09 41.56 27.44
C GLU A 264 10.40 41.24 28.18
N GLY A 265 10.71 39.94 28.36
CA GLY A 265 11.99 39.48 28.92
C GLY A 265 13.21 39.89 28.09
N TYR A 266 13.08 39.90 26.77
CA TYR A 266 14.15 40.38 25.86
C TYR A 266 14.30 41.92 25.93
N ALA A 267 13.18 42.65 26.00
CA ALA A 267 13.20 44.11 26.10
C ALA A 267 13.81 44.58 27.44
N LEU A 268 13.49 43.90 28.55
CA LEU A 268 14.08 44.17 29.87
C LEU A 268 15.59 43.90 29.89
N LYS A 269 16.09 42.83 29.28
CA LYS A 269 17.52 42.55 29.18
C LYS A 269 18.27 43.57 28.34
N LYS A 270 17.67 44.06 27.26
CA LYS A 270 18.27 45.08 26.39
C LYS A 270 18.22 46.48 27.02
N GLY A 271 17.22 46.78 27.87
CA GLY A 271 17.11 48.03 28.63
C GLY A 271 18.04 48.10 29.84
N ALA A 272 18.49 46.93 30.37
CA ALA A 272 19.40 46.86 31.53
C ALA A 272 20.88 46.75 31.14
N GLY A 273 21.24 46.83 29.84
CA GLY A 273 22.64 46.88 29.42
C GLY A 273 23.42 45.57 29.63
N LEU A 274 22.76 44.44 29.66
CA LEU A 274 23.35 43.08 29.75
C LEU A 274 23.26 42.34 28.41
#